data_ea88222f02a76d2a990e372ee7a82c02
#
_entry.id   ea88222f02a76d2a990e372ee7a82c02
#
_cell.length_a   1.000
_cell.length_b   1.000
_cell.length_c   1.000
_cell.angle_alpha   90.00
_cell.angle_beta   90.00
_cell.angle_gamma   90.00
#
_symmetry.space_group_name_H-M   'P 1'
#
loop_
_entity.id
_entity.type
_entity.pdbx_description
1 polymer ?
#
loop_
_entity_poly.entity_id
_entity_poly.type
_entity_poly.pdbx_seq_one_letter_code
_entity_poly.pdbx_strand_id
1 'polypeptide(L)'
;QSYDMGGSGFGGGFGGANFGGGFSDIMDAFFGGGGSRGPRPRTRAGQDSLIRIQVDLNEACFGTEREITVDSAVVCPKCTGTGCQDGDHPEMCLVCKGRGETQQVVRSVIGQVMTSRPCNTCNGYGSVIKSPCRECAGEGRVRSRQTIDVKIPAGVETGNRIQMSGRGEVGAGGGPAGDLYVEIVEERHEYLVREGDTLHMQLDISMVAASLGTTVTVESLDGPVDVNIKPGTQSGTPVVIKGKGMTRLRRGDRGDLIVHIEVNTPTKLS
;
A
#
# COMPACT_ATOMS: atom_id res chain seq x y z
N GLN A 1 26.93 9.12 -48.69
CA GLN A 1 27.15 10.57 -48.89
C GLN A 1 26.89 11.24 -47.56
N SER A 2 27.89 11.44 -46.66
CA SER A 2 28.86 12.56 -46.67
C SER A 2 28.20 13.89 -46.41
N TYR A 3 28.46 14.57 -45.32
CA TYR A 3 29.60 15.37 -44.80
C TYR A 3 29.29 15.78 -43.39
N ASP A 4 30.07 15.54 -42.38
CA ASP A 4 31.25 16.24 -41.88
C ASP A 4 31.16 17.74 -41.67
N MET A 5 31.40 18.12 -40.44
CA MET A 5 32.31 19.18 -39.91
C MET A 5 31.75 19.60 -38.53
N GLY A 6 32.43 19.49 -37.42
CA GLY A 6 33.82 19.71 -37.10
C GLY A 6 33.94 20.88 -36.13
N GLY A 7 34.66 20.69 -35.05
CA GLY A 7 35.17 21.84 -34.32
C GLY A 7 35.14 21.65 -32.78
N SER A 8 36.14 21.02 -32.25
CA SER A 8 37.13 21.40 -31.25
C SER A 8 36.54 21.94 -29.94
N GLY A 9 36.64 21.26 -28.79
CA GLY A 9 37.92 20.91 -28.18
C GLY A 9 38.35 21.96 -27.18
N PHE A 10 38.01 21.78 -25.92
CA PHE A 10 38.87 22.26 -24.84
C PHE A 10 38.81 21.28 -23.69
N GLY A 11 39.84 20.48 -23.59
CA GLY A 11 40.08 19.57 -22.49
C GLY A 11 40.67 20.37 -21.31
N GLY A 12 40.35 19.89 -20.12
CA GLY A 12 40.92 20.38 -18.89
C GLY A 12 40.43 19.50 -17.76
N GLY A 13 41.10 18.34 -17.58
CA GLY A 13 40.86 17.48 -16.44
C GLY A 13 41.28 18.17 -15.15
N PHE A 14 40.46 18.08 -14.14
CA PHE A 14 40.87 18.19 -12.78
C PHE A 14 40.23 17.05 -11.97
N GLY A 15 41.10 16.22 -11.42
CA GLY A 15 40.81 15.02 -10.69
C GLY A 15 39.99 15.21 -9.45
N GLY A 16 39.38 14.12 -9.08
CA GLY A 16 38.45 13.86 -8.00
C GLY A 16 38.79 14.51 -6.66
N ALA A 17 37.77 15.12 -6.12
CA ALA A 17 37.54 15.19 -4.69
C ALA A 17 36.02 15.17 -4.51
N ASN A 18 35.57 14.10 -3.88
CA ASN A 18 34.18 13.85 -3.49
C ASN A 18 33.76 14.88 -2.41
N PHE A 19 33.27 16.05 -2.83
CA PHE A 19 32.69 17.09 -2.00
C PHE A 19 31.28 17.45 -2.52
N GLY A 20 30.42 16.42 -2.62
CA GLY A 20 29.13 16.50 -3.31
C GLY A 20 27.92 16.78 -2.41
N GLY A 21 28.06 17.35 -1.23
CA GLY A 21 26.89 17.59 -0.36
C GLY A 21 26.66 19.01 0.12
N GLY A 22 27.68 19.87 0.09
CA GLY A 22 27.56 21.21 0.70
C GLY A 22 27.55 22.39 -0.28
N PHE A 23 27.98 22.20 -1.51
CA PHE A 23 28.12 23.30 -2.46
C PHE A 23 26.82 23.63 -3.18
N SER A 24 25.95 22.65 -3.37
CA SER A 24 24.61 22.85 -3.93
C SER A 24 23.73 23.66 -2.97
N ASP A 25 23.75 23.33 -1.69
CA ASP A 25 23.00 24.07 -0.66
C ASP A 25 23.52 25.50 -0.46
N ILE A 26 24.83 25.73 -0.62
CA ILE A 26 25.42 27.05 -0.54
C ILE A 26 25.13 27.86 -1.82
N MET A 27 25.12 27.23 -2.98
CA MET A 27 24.74 27.91 -4.24
C MET A 27 23.23 28.20 -4.27
N ASP A 28 22.38 27.31 -3.78
CA ASP A 28 20.94 27.59 -3.61
C ASP A 28 20.66 28.67 -2.56
N ALA A 29 21.47 28.77 -1.53
CA ALA A 29 21.39 29.89 -0.56
C ALA A 29 21.89 31.21 -1.12
N PHE A 30 22.85 31.21 -2.04
CA PHE A 30 23.50 32.45 -2.58
C PHE A 30 22.91 32.91 -3.90
N PHE A 31 22.45 32.00 -4.78
CA PHE A 31 21.85 32.30 -6.08
C PHE A 31 20.37 31.94 -6.18
N GLY A 32 19.87 31.13 -5.26
CA GLY A 32 18.45 30.87 -5.07
C GLY A 32 17.77 32.10 -4.51
N GLY A 33 17.87 33.18 -5.29
CA GLY A 33 17.31 34.47 -4.95
C GLY A 33 15.91 34.34 -4.46
N GLY A 34 15.65 34.89 -3.30
CA GLY A 34 14.39 35.18 -2.63
C GLY A 34 13.10 35.06 -3.42
N GLY A 35 12.85 33.90 -3.99
CA GLY A 35 11.53 33.52 -4.43
C GLY A 35 10.69 33.44 -3.18
N SER A 36 9.86 34.43 -2.91
CA SER A 36 8.84 34.41 -1.88
C SER A 36 8.08 33.10 -2.03
N ARG A 37 8.46 32.10 -1.22
CA ARG A 37 7.63 30.90 -1.02
C ARG A 37 6.39 31.43 -0.34
N GLY A 38 5.32 31.58 -1.06
CA GLY A 38 4.05 32.09 -0.54
C GLY A 38 3.65 31.38 0.77
N PRO A 39 2.57 31.77 1.40
CA PRO A 39 2.15 31.20 2.67
C PRO A 39 1.99 29.68 2.55
N ARG A 40 2.40 28.95 3.58
CA ARG A 40 2.23 27.51 3.63
C ARG A 40 0.73 27.18 3.56
N PRO A 41 0.29 26.27 2.68
CA PRO A 41 -1.10 25.89 2.66
C PRO A 41 -1.48 25.19 3.98
N ARG A 42 -2.62 25.56 4.54
CA ARG A 42 -3.19 24.85 5.70
C ARG A 42 -3.70 23.48 5.30
N THR A 43 -4.21 23.40 4.08
CA THR A 43 -4.70 22.16 3.49
C THR A 43 -3.52 21.35 2.96
N ARG A 44 -3.37 20.12 3.44
CA ARG A 44 -2.34 19.19 3.00
C ARG A 44 -3.01 17.89 2.55
N ALA A 45 -2.42 17.22 1.58
CA ALA A 45 -2.88 15.88 1.23
C ALA A 45 -2.70 14.91 2.41
N GLY A 46 -3.64 14.00 2.53
CA GLY A 46 -3.59 12.90 3.50
C GLY A 46 -2.53 11.87 3.13
N GLN A 47 -2.25 11.01 4.08
CA GLN A 47 -1.32 9.91 3.89
C GLN A 47 -2.07 8.67 3.39
N ASP A 48 -1.37 7.87 2.61
CA ASP A 48 -1.85 6.55 2.26
C ASP A 48 -1.80 5.63 3.47
N SER A 49 -2.76 4.72 3.54
CA SER A 49 -2.86 3.74 4.62
C SER A 49 -2.69 2.34 4.05
N LEU A 50 -1.99 1.47 4.77
CA LEU A 50 -1.85 0.06 4.44
C LEU A 50 -2.46 -0.78 5.57
N ILE A 51 -3.37 -1.67 5.21
CA ILE A 51 -3.92 -2.67 6.12
C ILE A 51 -3.71 -4.06 5.55
N ARG A 52 -3.64 -5.07 6.42
CA ARG A 52 -3.54 -6.47 6.04
C ARG A 52 -4.80 -7.19 6.43
N ILE A 53 -5.33 -7.99 5.51
CA ILE A 53 -6.48 -8.85 5.77
C ILE A 53 -6.09 -10.29 5.50
N GLN A 54 -6.54 -11.17 6.38
CA GLN A 54 -6.39 -12.61 6.20
C GLN A 54 -7.58 -13.12 5.38
N VAL A 55 -7.30 -13.95 4.39
CA VAL A 55 -8.30 -14.60 3.54
C VAL A 55 -8.05 -16.08 3.54
N ASP A 56 -9.10 -16.87 3.58
CA ASP A 56 -8.98 -18.32 3.44
C ASP A 56 -8.77 -18.72 1.97
N LEU A 57 -8.43 -19.99 1.75
CA LEU A 57 -8.13 -20.51 0.42
C LEU A 57 -9.36 -20.49 -0.51
N ASN A 58 -10.58 -20.65 0.05
CA ASN A 58 -11.83 -20.55 -0.72
C ASN A 58 -12.08 -19.12 -1.18
N GLU A 59 -11.95 -18.14 -0.27
CA GLU A 59 -12.11 -16.73 -0.59
C GLU A 59 -11.06 -16.27 -1.61
N ALA A 60 -9.82 -16.74 -1.46
CA ALA A 60 -8.74 -16.43 -2.42
C ALA A 60 -9.03 -17.05 -3.80
N CYS A 61 -9.66 -18.24 -3.84
CA CYS A 61 -9.99 -18.92 -5.09
C CYS A 61 -11.18 -18.31 -5.81
N PHE A 62 -12.28 -18.03 -5.10
CA PHE A 62 -13.56 -17.65 -5.69
C PHE A 62 -13.81 -16.14 -5.63
N GLY A 63 -13.05 -15.44 -4.81
CA GLY A 63 -13.30 -14.03 -4.49
C GLY A 63 -14.44 -13.88 -3.47
N THR A 64 -14.45 -12.75 -2.79
CA THR A 64 -15.47 -12.42 -1.79
C THR A 64 -15.59 -10.91 -1.62
N GLU A 65 -16.65 -10.47 -0.98
CA GLU A 65 -16.82 -9.09 -0.51
C GLU A 65 -16.82 -9.11 1.03
N ARG A 66 -15.94 -8.31 1.63
CA ARG A 66 -15.81 -8.21 3.08
C ARG A 66 -15.93 -6.78 3.55
N GLU A 67 -16.66 -6.58 4.62
CA GLU A 67 -16.64 -5.33 5.38
C GLU A 67 -15.43 -5.33 6.33
N ILE A 68 -14.63 -4.28 6.23
CA ILE A 68 -13.49 -4.07 7.12
C ILE A 68 -13.67 -2.77 7.91
N THR A 69 -13.26 -2.77 9.17
CA THR A 69 -13.26 -1.59 10.00
C THR A 69 -11.86 -1.00 10.06
N VAL A 70 -11.71 0.23 9.61
CA VAL A 70 -10.44 0.97 9.57
C VAL A 70 -10.53 2.18 10.49
N ASP A 71 -9.50 2.37 11.33
CA ASP A 71 -9.32 3.59 12.11
C ASP A 71 -8.51 4.58 11.28
N SER A 72 -9.14 5.60 10.77
CA SER A 72 -8.52 6.59 9.89
C SER A 72 -8.90 8.03 10.27
N ALA A 73 -8.08 8.97 9.83
CA ALA A 73 -8.40 10.38 9.96
C ALA A 73 -9.47 10.77 8.91
N VAL A 74 -10.58 11.31 9.39
CA VAL A 74 -11.70 11.78 8.57
C VAL A 74 -11.88 13.28 8.71
N VAL A 75 -12.57 13.92 7.77
CA VAL A 75 -12.93 15.33 7.89
C VAL A 75 -13.73 15.54 9.18
N CYS A 76 -13.36 16.53 9.95
CA CYS A 76 -14.09 16.87 11.17
C CYS A 76 -15.55 17.25 10.83
N PRO A 77 -16.55 16.56 11.37
CA PRO A 77 -17.95 16.82 11.02
C PRO A 77 -18.44 18.19 11.48
N LYS A 78 -17.83 18.75 12.54
CA LYS A 78 -18.23 20.07 13.07
C LYS A 78 -17.75 21.24 12.25
N CYS A 79 -16.49 21.25 11.87
CA CYS A 79 -15.90 22.37 11.13
C CYS A 79 -15.74 22.11 9.64
N THR A 80 -16.11 20.94 9.15
CA THR A 80 -16.02 20.52 7.74
C THR A 80 -14.64 20.77 7.11
N GLY A 81 -13.58 20.58 7.93
CA GLY A 81 -12.20 20.73 7.48
C GLY A 81 -11.55 22.08 7.74
N THR A 82 -12.31 23.14 8.06
CA THR A 82 -11.74 24.51 8.26
C THR A 82 -10.86 24.63 9.50
N GLY A 83 -11.05 23.79 10.49
CA GLY A 83 -10.39 23.86 11.80
C GLY A 83 -10.91 24.99 12.68
N CYS A 84 -11.85 25.79 12.23
CA CYS A 84 -12.45 26.89 12.99
C CYS A 84 -13.73 26.42 13.69
N GLN A 85 -14.07 27.07 14.80
CA GLN A 85 -15.35 26.83 15.48
C GLN A 85 -16.50 27.23 14.57
N ASP A 86 -17.63 26.50 14.65
CA ASP A 86 -18.89 26.77 13.96
C ASP A 86 -18.79 26.95 12.41
N GLY A 87 -17.74 26.37 11.79
CA GLY A 87 -17.56 26.42 10.34
C GLY A 87 -16.96 27.72 9.80
N ASP A 88 -16.54 28.61 10.68
CA ASP A 88 -15.80 29.79 10.29
C ASP A 88 -14.52 29.47 9.51
N HIS A 89 -13.95 30.48 8.86
CA HIS A 89 -12.71 30.32 8.09
C HIS A 89 -11.53 31.00 8.79
N PRO A 90 -10.30 30.50 8.58
CA PRO A 90 -9.10 31.17 9.11
C PRO A 90 -8.98 32.60 8.56
N GLU A 91 -8.79 33.57 9.45
CA GLU A 91 -8.63 34.97 9.10
C GLU A 91 -7.22 35.29 8.61
N MET A 92 -7.08 36.30 7.76
CA MET A 92 -5.78 36.76 7.31
C MET A 92 -4.92 37.29 8.47
N CYS A 93 -3.67 36.86 8.53
CA CYS A 93 -2.73 37.30 9.56
C CYS A 93 -2.39 38.80 9.36
N LEU A 94 -2.73 39.62 10.34
CA LEU A 94 -2.48 41.08 10.27
C LEU A 94 -0.99 41.44 10.28
N VAL A 95 -0.14 40.61 10.91
CA VAL A 95 1.30 40.86 11.04
C VAL A 95 2.01 40.73 9.69
N CYS A 96 1.80 39.64 8.97
CA CYS A 96 2.42 39.41 7.66
C CYS A 96 1.49 39.75 6.49
N LYS A 97 0.29 40.20 6.73
CA LYS A 97 -0.72 40.59 5.71
C LYS A 97 -0.94 39.44 4.69
N GLY A 98 -1.06 38.22 5.17
CA GLY A 98 -1.27 37.03 4.34
C GLY A 98 0.00 36.43 3.72
N ARG A 99 1.16 37.06 3.81
CA ARG A 99 2.39 36.58 3.15
C ARG A 99 2.99 35.31 3.79
N GLY A 100 2.67 35.02 5.04
CA GLY A 100 3.28 33.92 5.79
C GLY A 100 4.69 34.20 6.29
N GLU A 101 5.36 35.26 5.79
CA GLU A 101 6.74 35.58 6.09
C GLU A 101 6.90 37.02 6.55
N THR A 102 7.90 37.25 7.40
CA THR A 102 8.32 38.59 7.82
C THR A 102 9.77 38.82 7.41
N GLN A 103 10.06 39.99 6.87
CA GLN A 103 11.43 40.37 6.50
C GLN A 103 12.15 40.94 7.70
N GLN A 104 13.37 40.47 7.94
CA GLN A 104 14.28 40.98 8.95
C GLN A 104 15.61 41.36 8.33
N VAL A 105 16.13 42.53 8.70
CA VAL A 105 17.47 42.95 8.31
C VAL A 105 18.46 42.32 9.30
N VAL A 106 19.30 41.43 8.84
CA VAL A 106 20.37 40.82 9.61
C VAL A 106 21.69 41.47 9.20
N ARG A 107 22.47 41.90 10.19
CA ARG A 107 23.84 42.42 9.96
C ARG A 107 24.77 41.22 9.76
N SER A 108 25.33 41.09 8.59
CA SER A 108 26.36 40.12 8.21
C SER A 108 27.71 40.81 8.07
N VAL A 109 28.77 40.02 8.02
CA VAL A 109 30.16 40.47 7.79
C VAL A 109 30.29 41.20 6.45
N ILE A 110 29.35 40.95 5.52
CA ILE A 110 29.32 41.54 4.16
C ILE A 110 28.37 42.74 4.08
N GLY A 111 27.72 43.16 5.18
CA GLY A 111 26.73 44.25 5.21
C GLY A 111 25.37 43.86 5.75
N GLN A 112 24.36 44.67 5.48
CA GLN A 112 22.99 44.40 5.88
C GLN A 112 22.31 43.52 4.81
N VAL A 113 21.87 42.34 5.21
CA VAL A 113 21.15 41.39 4.34
C VAL A 113 19.71 41.29 4.81
N MET A 114 18.75 41.43 3.89
CA MET A 114 17.34 41.16 4.17
C MET A 114 17.10 39.67 4.13
N THR A 115 16.68 39.10 5.26
CA THR A 115 16.36 37.67 5.37
C THR A 115 14.87 37.51 5.62
N SER A 116 14.22 36.60 4.90
CA SER A 116 12.83 36.24 5.10
C SER A 116 12.73 35.11 6.14
N ARG A 117 11.84 35.28 7.12
CA ARG A 117 11.56 34.25 8.14
C ARG A 117 10.07 33.98 8.22
N PRO A 118 9.66 32.73 8.54
CA PRO A 118 8.26 32.44 8.79
C PRO A 118 7.68 33.38 9.84
N CYS A 119 6.49 33.90 9.59
CA CYS A 119 5.81 34.76 10.54
C CYS A 119 5.46 34.00 11.81
N ASN A 120 5.94 34.43 12.97
CA ASN A 120 5.72 33.76 14.26
C ASN A 120 4.24 33.71 14.67
N THR A 121 3.44 34.71 14.26
CA THR A 121 2.01 34.79 14.61
C THR A 121 1.17 33.74 13.89
N CYS A 122 1.48 33.46 12.64
CA CYS A 122 0.72 32.47 11.84
C CYS A 122 1.54 31.22 11.48
N ASN A 123 2.75 31.08 12.01
CA ASN A 123 3.64 29.93 11.73
C ASN A 123 3.83 29.65 10.24
N GLY A 124 3.86 30.72 9.43
CA GLY A 124 4.05 30.58 7.98
C GLY A 124 2.76 30.38 7.17
N TYR A 125 1.60 30.23 7.79
CA TYR A 125 0.34 29.95 7.09
C TYR A 125 -0.30 31.19 6.45
N GLY A 126 0.12 32.38 6.77
CA GLY A 126 -0.50 33.63 6.27
C GLY A 126 -1.89 33.90 6.86
N SER A 127 -2.48 32.97 7.55
CA SER A 127 -3.80 33.08 8.21
C SER A 127 -3.72 32.61 9.65
N VAL A 128 -4.69 33.00 10.50
CA VAL A 128 -4.76 32.63 11.91
C VAL A 128 -6.15 32.08 12.22
N ILE A 129 -6.23 31.01 12.96
CA ILE A 129 -7.47 30.48 13.54
C ILE A 129 -7.64 31.15 14.89
N LYS A 130 -8.60 32.07 15.04
CA LYS A 130 -8.89 32.74 16.31
C LYS A 130 -9.59 31.83 17.30
N SER A 131 -10.58 31.10 16.80
CA SER A 131 -11.39 30.17 17.60
C SER A 131 -11.24 28.78 17.02
N PRO A 132 -10.31 27.94 17.55
CA PRO A 132 -10.14 26.59 17.04
C PRO A 132 -11.37 25.71 17.36
N CYS A 133 -11.73 24.85 16.43
CA CYS A 133 -12.79 23.87 16.62
C CYS A 133 -12.46 22.97 17.82
N ARG A 134 -13.41 22.84 18.73
CA ARG A 134 -13.20 22.06 19.98
C ARG A 134 -13.02 20.58 19.74
N GLU A 135 -13.55 20.05 18.64
CA GLU A 135 -13.51 18.62 18.34
C GLU A 135 -12.18 18.20 17.70
N CYS A 136 -11.66 19.00 16.78
CA CYS A 136 -10.41 18.71 16.06
C CYS A 136 -9.23 19.60 16.49
N ALA A 137 -9.39 20.46 17.50
CA ALA A 137 -8.36 21.38 17.99
C ALA A 137 -7.68 22.24 16.90
N GLY A 138 -8.40 22.52 15.82
CA GLY A 138 -7.87 23.32 14.69
C GLY A 138 -7.27 22.51 13.55
N GLU A 139 -7.17 21.19 13.67
CA GLU A 139 -6.59 20.34 12.61
C GLU A 139 -7.51 20.13 11.39
N GLY A 140 -8.82 20.34 11.55
CA GLY A 140 -9.81 20.10 10.50
C GLY A 140 -10.14 18.63 10.24
N ARG A 141 -9.53 17.70 10.99
CA ARG A 141 -9.73 16.26 10.89
C ARG A 141 -9.79 15.61 12.27
N VAL A 142 -10.45 14.47 12.36
CA VAL A 142 -10.58 13.67 13.59
C VAL A 142 -10.35 12.20 13.26
N ARG A 143 -9.89 11.41 14.24
CA ARG A 143 -9.83 9.96 14.06
C ARG A 143 -11.21 9.36 14.28
N SER A 144 -11.60 8.48 13.36
CA SER A 144 -12.88 7.77 13.43
C SER A 144 -12.75 6.38 12.81
N ARG A 145 -13.55 5.47 13.34
CA ARG A 145 -13.70 4.14 12.74
C ARG A 145 -14.68 4.23 11.58
N GLN A 146 -14.23 3.75 10.42
CA GLN A 146 -15.05 3.65 9.22
C GLN A 146 -15.15 2.20 8.79
N THR A 147 -16.36 1.79 8.42
CA THR A 147 -16.59 0.50 7.77
C THR A 147 -16.50 0.70 6.27
N ILE A 148 -15.70 -0.12 5.61
CA ILE A 148 -15.43 -0.05 4.17
C ILE A 148 -15.63 -1.43 3.57
N ASP A 149 -16.43 -1.50 2.49
CA ASP A 149 -16.60 -2.72 1.73
C ASP A 149 -15.42 -2.93 0.79
N VAL A 150 -14.76 -4.07 0.92
CA VAL A 150 -13.62 -4.46 0.07
C VAL A 150 -14.01 -5.65 -0.77
N LYS A 151 -13.93 -5.47 -2.08
CA LYS A 151 -14.13 -6.54 -3.05
C LYS A 151 -12.80 -7.23 -3.35
N ILE A 152 -12.69 -8.48 -2.94
CA ILE A 152 -11.53 -9.33 -3.15
C ILE A 152 -11.76 -10.12 -4.44
N PRO A 153 -10.99 -9.92 -5.50
CA PRO A 153 -11.15 -10.65 -6.74
C PRO A 153 -10.71 -12.11 -6.60
N ALA A 154 -11.28 -12.99 -7.42
CA ALA A 154 -10.85 -14.38 -7.49
C ALA A 154 -9.40 -14.52 -7.99
N GLY A 155 -8.66 -15.44 -7.39
CA GLY A 155 -7.27 -15.73 -7.77
C GLY A 155 -6.23 -14.83 -7.10
N VAL A 156 -6.59 -14.13 -6.03
CA VAL A 156 -5.61 -13.33 -5.26
C VAL A 156 -4.58 -14.22 -4.57
N GLU A 157 -3.39 -13.66 -4.35
CA GLU A 157 -2.28 -14.30 -3.66
C GLU A 157 -1.76 -13.42 -2.53
N THR A 158 -1.07 -14.03 -1.57
CA THR A 158 -0.37 -13.29 -0.53
C THR A 158 0.55 -12.24 -1.14
N GLY A 159 0.45 -10.99 -0.63
CA GLY A 159 1.18 -9.84 -1.14
C GLY A 159 0.46 -9.05 -2.23
N ASN A 160 -0.66 -9.55 -2.77
CA ASN A 160 -1.49 -8.73 -3.65
C ASN A 160 -2.09 -7.55 -2.87
N ARG A 161 -2.17 -6.40 -3.51
CA ARG A 161 -2.70 -5.17 -2.92
C ARG A 161 -3.88 -4.67 -3.73
N ILE A 162 -4.96 -4.38 -3.02
CA ILE A 162 -6.15 -3.75 -3.57
C ILE A 162 -6.07 -2.27 -3.22
N GLN A 163 -6.00 -1.40 -4.22
CA GLN A 163 -6.00 0.05 -4.05
C GLN A 163 -7.42 0.58 -4.03
N MET A 164 -7.75 1.33 -3.00
CA MET A 164 -9.01 2.04 -2.84
C MET A 164 -8.75 3.53 -2.80
N SER A 165 -8.94 4.20 -3.93
CA SER A 165 -8.62 5.62 -4.07
C SER A 165 -9.47 6.51 -3.16
N GLY A 166 -8.80 7.44 -2.48
CA GLY A 166 -9.45 8.39 -1.58
C GLY A 166 -10.05 7.80 -0.30
N ARG A 167 -9.67 6.56 0.06
CA ARG A 167 -10.12 5.88 1.31
C ARG A 167 -9.04 5.82 2.39
N GLY A 168 -7.88 6.47 2.15
CA GLY A 168 -6.83 6.64 3.14
C GLY A 168 -7.13 7.74 4.16
N GLU A 169 -6.11 8.24 4.84
CA GLU A 169 -6.27 9.30 5.82
C GLU A 169 -6.56 10.64 5.15
N VAL A 170 -7.48 11.41 5.71
CA VAL A 170 -7.75 12.79 5.33
C VAL A 170 -6.59 13.67 5.79
N GLY A 171 -6.17 14.59 4.94
CA GLY A 171 -5.10 15.54 5.24
C GLY A 171 -5.53 16.63 6.22
N ALA A 172 -4.53 17.28 6.82
CA ALA A 172 -4.78 18.41 7.69
C ALA A 172 -5.50 19.54 6.94
N GLY A 173 -6.33 20.31 7.64
CA GLY A 173 -7.12 21.40 7.07
C GLY A 173 -8.19 20.92 6.08
N GLY A 174 -8.72 19.72 6.25
CA GLY A 174 -9.71 19.13 5.34
C GLY A 174 -9.15 18.82 3.95
N GLY A 175 -7.85 18.54 3.86
CA GLY A 175 -7.21 18.19 2.59
C GLY A 175 -7.71 16.88 2.00
N PRO A 176 -7.40 16.62 0.72
CA PRO A 176 -7.82 15.38 0.07
C PRO A 176 -7.28 14.17 0.84
N ALA A 177 -8.08 13.11 0.89
CA ALA A 177 -7.64 11.84 1.48
C ALA A 177 -6.59 11.17 0.60
N GLY A 178 -5.67 10.45 1.22
CA GLY A 178 -4.81 9.51 0.53
C GLY A 178 -5.55 8.25 0.09
N ASP A 179 -4.83 7.24 -0.35
CA ASP A 179 -5.37 5.97 -0.77
C ASP A 179 -5.26 4.92 0.34
N LEU A 180 -6.19 3.97 0.35
CA LEU A 180 -6.11 2.80 1.22
C LEU A 180 -5.65 1.61 0.40
N TYR A 181 -4.57 0.99 0.84
CA TYR A 181 -4.06 -0.27 0.28
C TYR A 181 -4.43 -1.41 1.22
N VAL A 182 -5.13 -2.38 0.68
CA VAL A 182 -5.51 -3.61 1.37
C VAL A 182 -4.60 -4.73 0.88
N GLU A 183 -3.66 -5.16 1.70
CA GLU A 183 -2.72 -6.26 1.39
C GLU A 183 -3.34 -7.58 1.81
N ILE A 184 -3.38 -8.52 0.90
CA ILE A 184 -3.93 -9.86 1.11
C ILE A 184 -2.86 -10.75 1.76
N VAL A 185 -3.25 -11.49 2.79
CA VAL A 185 -2.46 -12.53 3.43
C VAL A 185 -3.30 -13.80 3.46
N GLU A 186 -2.89 -14.80 2.68
CA GLU A 186 -3.58 -16.08 2.61
C GLU A 186 -3.33 -16.89 3.87
N GLU A 187 -4.39 -17.43 4.46
CA GLU A 187 -4.30 -18.34 5.61
C GLU A 187 -3.89 -19.73 5.16
N ARG A 188 -3.11 -20.40 6.03
CA ARG A 188 -2.69 -21.77 5.76
C ARG A 188 -3.91 -22.71 5.88
N HIS A 189 -4.16 -23.46 4.81
CA HIS A 189 -5.20 -24.50 4.82
C HIS A 189 -4.72 -25.78 5.53
N GLU A 190 -5.64 -26.53 6.08
CA GLU A 190 -5.35 -27.72 6.89
C GLU A 190 -4.62 -28.82 6.10
N TYR A 191 -5.06 -29.11 4.90
CA TYR A 191 -4.55 -30.20 4.06
C TYR A 191 -4.23 -29.80 2.61
N LEU A 192 -4.58 -28.60 2.18
CA LEU A 192 -4.24 -28.08 0.85
C LEU A 192 -3.05 -27.13 0.96
N VAL A 193 -2.08 -27.33 0.08
CA VAL A 193 -0.92 -26.44 -0.06
C VAL A 193 -0.98 -25.83 -1.45
N ARG A 194 -0.95 -24.51 -1.49
CA ARG A 194 -0.94 -23.75 -2.75
C ARG A 194 0.47 -23.57 -3.26
N GLU A 195 0.67 -23.84 -4.55
CA GLU A 195 1.88 -23.50 -5.29
C GLU A 195 1.48 -22.80 -6.59
N GLY A 196 1.46 -21.46 -6.57
CA GLY A 196 0.92 -20.66 -7.66
C GLY A 196 -0.56 -20.94 -7.92
N ASP A 197 -0.89 -21.42 -9.12
CA ASP A 197 -2.26 -21.79 -9.49
C ASP A 197 -2.62 -23.25 -9.14
N THR A 198 -1.63 -24.04 -8.74
CA THR A 198 -1.80 -25.47 -8.44
C THR A 198 -2.03 -25.66 -6.96
N LEU A 199 -2.93 -26.58 -6.62
CA LEU A 199 -3.13 -27.06 -5.27
C LEU A 199 -2.51 -28.43 -5.11
N HIS A 200 -1.87 -28.68 -3.98
CA HIS A 200 -1.29 -29.94 -3.61
C HIS A 200 -1.96 -30.47 -2.36
N MET A 201 -2.26 -31.77 -2.34
CA MET A 201 -2.72 -32.46 -1.15
C MET A 201 -2.06 -33.84 -1.07
N GLN A 202 -1.96 -34.37 0.14
CA GLN A 202 -1.48 -35.70 0.42
C GLN A 202 -2.68 -36.62 0.70
N LEU A 203 -2.69 -37.81 0.11
CA LEU A 203 -3.70 -38.82 0.31
C LEU A 203 -3.07 -40.13 0.75
N ASP A 204 -3.35 -40.53 1.99
CA ASP A 204 -2.90 -41.78 2.57
C ASP A 204 -3.81 -42.91 2.15
N ILE A 205 -3.24 -43.98 1.59
CA ILE A 205 -3.97 -45.20 1.23
C ILE A 205 -3.27 -46.42 1.78
N SER A 206 -4.04 -47.49 1.99
CA SER A 206 -3.46 -48.77 2.40
C SER A 206 -2.72 -49.46 1.24
N MET A 207 -1.71 -50.25 1.57
CA MET A 207 -0.97 -51.08 0.59
C MET A 207 -1.92 -51.96 -0.24
N VAL A 208 -2.99 -52.48 0.36
CA VAL A 208 -3.98 -53.34 -0.34
C VAL A 208 -4.75 -52.52 -1.38
N ALA A 209 -5.20 -51.30 -1.01
CA ALA A 209 -5.88 -50.39 -1.93
C ALA A 209 -4.96 -49.95 -3.09
N ALA A 210 -3.69 -49.67 -2.79
CA ALA A 210 -2.71 -49.34 -3.82
C ALA A 210 -2.47 -50.51 -4.81
N SER A 211 -2.46 -51.76 -4.30
CA SER A 211 -2.21 -52.95 -5.14
C SER A 211 -3.40 -53.29 -6.05
N LEU A 212 -4.61 -53.22 -5.51
CA LEU A 212 -5.84 -53.60 -6.23
C LEU A 212 -6.45 -52.47 -7.04
N GLY A 213 -6.08 -51.23 -6.73
CA GLY A 213 -6.74 -50.05 -7.22
C GLY A 213 -8.02 -49.75 -6.41
N THR A 214 -8.35 -48.49 -6.36
CA THR A 214 -9.55 -48.03 -5.62
C THR A 214 -9.95 -46.61 -6.10
N THR A 215 -11.16 -46.23 -5.75
CA THR A 215 -11.61 -44.85 -5.90
C THR A 215 -11.78 -44.24 -4.51
N VAL A 216 -11.15 -43.09 -4.25
CA VAL A 216 -11.24 -42.38 -2.98
C VAL A 216 -11.81 -41.02 -3.22
N THR A 217 -12.81 -40.64 -2.46
CA THR A 217 -13.36 -39.29 -2.52
C THR A 217 -12.56 -38.39 -1.60
N VAL A 218 -12.06 -37.26 -2.14
CA VAL A 218 -11.31 -36.20 -1.43
C VAL A 218 -12.07 -34.90 -1.44
N GLU A 219 -11.93 -34.11 -0.40
CA GLU A 219 -12.51 -32.77 -0.34
C GLU A 219 -11.62 -31.78 -1.10
N SER A 220 -12.18 -31.16 -2.12
CA SER A 220 -11.57 -30.03 -2.85
C SER A 220 -12.26 -28.73 -2.49
N LEU A 221 -11.75 -27.57 -2.99
CA LEU A 221 -12.40 -26.27 -2.78
C LEU A 221 -13.83 -26.20 -3.35
N ASP A 222 -14.15 -27.03 -4.34
CA ASP A 222 -15.50 -27.10 -4.95
C ASP A 222 -16.38 -28.18 -4.31
N GLY A 223 -15.92 -28.83 -3.26
CA GLY A 223 -16.57 -29.99 -2.65
C GLY A 223 -15.90 -31.32 -3.02
N PRO A 224 -16.59 -32.43 -2.77
CA PRO A 224 -16.01 -33.77 -2.93
C PRO A 224 -15.70 -34.09 -4.41
N VAL A 225 -14.54 -34.73 -4.62
CA VAL A 225 -14.07 -35.17 -5.95
C VAL A 225 -13.50 -36.57 -5.83
N ASP A 226 -13.88 -37.44 -6.76
CA ASP A 226 -13.40 -38.84 -6.81
C ASP A 226 -12.04 -38.95 -7.49
N VAL A 227 -11.09 -39.51 -6.77
CA VAL A 227 -9.74 -39.82 -7.21
C VAL A 227 -9.63 -41.28 -7.55
N ASN A 228 -9.41 -41.59 -8.82
CA ASN A 228 -9.26 -43.00 -9.25
C ASN A 228 -7.77 -43.41 -9.19
N ILE A 229 -7.50 -44.38 -8.31
CA ILE A 229 -6.17 -44.93 -8.07
C ILE A 229 -6.04 -46.24 -8.84
N LYS A 230 -5.10 -46.29 -9.76
CA LYS A 230 -4.86 -47.47 -10.58
C LYS A 230 -4.19 -48.59 -9.80
N PRO A 231 -4.48 -49.90 -10.13
CA PRO A 231 -3.76 -51.01 -9.53
C PRO A 231 -2.24 -50.87 -9.71
N GLY A 232 -1.49 -51.14 -8.63
CA GLY A 232 -0.03 -51.06 -8.61
C GLY A 232 0.53 -49.65 -8.43
N THR A 233 -0.29 -48.67 -8.00
CA THR A 233 0.16 -47.31 -7.71
C THR A 233 1.20 -47.33 -6.58
N GLN A 234 2.32 -46.61 -6.79
CA GLN A 234 3.41 -46.49 -5.83
C GLN A 234 3.27 -45.23 -4.97
N SER A 235 3.86 -45.26 -3.78
CA SER A 235 3.97 -44.06 -2.94
C SER A 235 4.72 -42.94 -3.67
N GLY A 236 4.27 -41.69 -3.50
CA GLY A 236 4.80 -40.52 -4.19
C GLY A 236 4.22 -40.29 -5.61
N THR A 237 3.34 -41.20 -6.09
CA THR A 237 2.69 -41.04 -7.41
C THR A 237 1.71 -39.87 -7.38
N PRO A 238 1.86 -38.83 -8.25
CA PRO A 238 0.90 -37.75 -8.34
C PRO A 238 -0.31 -38.15 -9.21
N VAL A 239 -1.51 -37.84 -8.74
CA VAL A 239 -2.75 -37.90 -9.52
C VAL A 239 -3.23 -36.48 -9.77
N VAL A 240 -3.34 -36.08 -11.04
CA VAL A 240 -3.73 -34.72 -11.43
C VAL A 240 -5.22 -34.66 -11.72
N ILE A 241 -5.90 -33.77 -11.02
CA ILE A 241 -7.32 -33.47 -11.23
C ILE A 241 -7.41 -32.09 -11.86
N LYS A 242 -7.75 -32.06 -13.14
CA LYS A 242 -7.75 -30.83 -13.93
C LYS A 242 -8.83 -29.85 -13.50
N GLY A 243 -8.47 -28.57 -13.48
CA GLY A 243 -9.39 -27.47 -13.19
C GLY A 243 -9.90 -27.40 -11.76
N LYS A 244 -9.25 -28.11 -10.80
CA LYS A 244 -9.59 -28.10 -9.36
C LYS A 244 -8.55 -27.38 -8.50
N GLY A 245 -7.62 -26.63 -9.13
CA GLY A 245 -6.67 -25.77 -8.48
C GLY A 245 -7.24 -24.36 -8.21
N MET A 246 -6.35 -23.38 -8.02
CA MET A 246 -6.71 -21.98 -7.80
C MET A 246 -7.17 -21.30 -9.08
N THR A 247 -8.03 -20.32 -8.95
CA THR A 247 -8.42 -19.43 -10.05
C THR A 247 -7.24 -18.53 -10.40
N ARG A 248 -7.01 -18.32 -11.69
CA ARG A 248 -6.01 -17.37 -12.18
C ARG A 248 -6.55 -15.96 -12.16
N LEU A 249 -5.84 -15.07 -11.48
CA LEU A 249 -6.20 -13.66 -11.43
C LEU A 249 -6.32 -13.09 -12.85
N ARG A 250 -7.43 -12.40 -13.18
CA ARG A 250 -7.75 -11.78 -14.47
C ARG A 250 -8.11 -12.73 -15.63
N ARG A 251 -7.87 -14.03 -15.55
CA ARG A 251 -8.18 -14.98 -16.66
C ARG A 251 -9.44 -15.77 -16.42
N GLY A 252 -9.76 -16.08 -15.15
CA GLY A 252 -10.93 -16.85 -14.77
C GLY A 252 -10.82 -18.36 -15.02
N ASP A 253 -9.77 -18.83 -15.69
CA ASP A 253 -9.43 -20.24 -15.76
C ASP A 253 -8.80 -20.71 -14.45
N ARG A 254 -8.81 -22.01 -14.22
CA ARG A 254 -8.30 -22.60 -12.98
C ARG A 254 -7.11 -23.52 -13.25
N GLY A 255 -6.20 -23.57 -12.26
CA GLY A 255 -5.14 -24.55 -12.23
C GLY A 255 -5.65 -25.95 -11.86
N ASP A 256 -4.75 -26.84 -11.57
CA ASP A 256 -5.03 -28.25 -11.28
C ASP A 256 -4.85 -28.55 -9.78
N LEU A 257 -5.52 -29.58 -9.30
CA LEU A 257 -5.26 -30.17 -7.99
C LEU A 257 -4.39 -31.43 -8.20
N ILE A 258 -3.25 -31.48 -7.53
CA ILE A 258 -2.33 -32.62 -7.54
C ILE A 258 -2.46 -33.35 -6.21
N VAL A 259 -2.93 -34.59 -6.30
CA VAL A 259 -3.05 -35.48 -5.14
C VAL A 259 -1.83 -36.40 -5.11
N HIS A 260 -0.99 -36.23 -4.09
CA HIS A 260 0.18 -37.09 -3.84
C HIS A 260 -0.25 -38.32 -3.04
N ILE A 261 -0.14 -39.47 -3.67
CA ILE A 261 -0.52 -40.73 -3.02
C ILE A 261 0.60 -41.16 -2.07
N GLU A 262 0.24 -41.43 -0.81
CA GLU A 262 1.14 -42.03 0.15
C GLU A 262 0.63 -43.39 0.56
N VAL A 263 1.46 -44.44 0.37
CA VAL A 263 1.07 -45.84 0.66
C VAL A 263 1.54 -46.23 2.03
N ASN A 264 0.59 -46.44 2.92
CA ASN A 264 0.85 -46.88 4.28
C ASN A 264 0.98 -48.42 4.35
N THR A 265 2.15 -48.88 4.80
CA THR A 265 2.41 -50.30 5.07
C THR A 265 2.12 -50.59 6.54
N PRO A 266 1.26 -51.56 6.86
CA PRO A 266 0.94 -51.94 8.24
C PRO A 266 2.19 -52.47 8.95
N THR A 267 2.46 -51.92 10.15
CA THR A 267 3.60 -52.35 10.99
C THR A 267 3.28 -53.50 11.93
N LYS A 268 1.99 -53.77 12.16
CA LYS A 268 1.50 -54.88 12.98
C LYS A 268 0.56 -55.74 12.13
N LEU A 269 1.04 -56.89 11.75
CA LEU A 269 0.25 -57.93 11.08
C LEU A 269 -0.10 -58.96 12.12
N SER A 270 -1.39 -59.16 12.42
CA SER A 270 -1.90 -60.21 13.29
C SER A 270 -2.38 -61.40 12.46
#